data_55e9c86bacdc8fcf7600a490625c32ab
#
_entry.id   55e9c86bacdc8fcf7600a490625c32ab
#
_cell.length_a   1.000
_cell.length_b   1.000
_cell.length_c   1.000
_cell.angle_alpha   90.00
_cell.angle_beta   90.00
_cell.angle_gamma   90.00
#
_symmetry.space_group_name_H-M   'P 1'
#
loop_
_entity.id
_entity.type
_entity.pdbx_description
1 polymer ?
#
loop_
_entity_poly.entity_id
_entity_poly.type
_entity_poly.pdbx_seq_one_letter_code
_entity_poly.pdbx_strand_id
1 'polypeptide(L)'
;KAVAAKDAEFQKNIRRGTAIVDVGFGSMQASLFDKDALVSTQNLPLGVLRLRELIAHEKLTQQGAQNLIAELIDNELVTYRKMYLKDREVKNLIAIGEPILPLYYKMDGGKRSEQITIQDFNQFYERLKGMTLAQAEDFFDVNEEYASLLFPAAAIYKRMLEITGAELMWVPGIRMTDGMAAEYAEDKKLIRFNHSFENDIIVTSRNMAKRYKCHMPHIQNVEEAALKVFDSLKKYHGLGQRERLLLQIAANLHSCGKFVTMRGSTDCGYNIIMATEIIGLSHVEREIVANVVKYHQQKFRYNEVEVSEKLSRDSRLVSTEDLSIVIAKLTAILRLANSMDRGHAGKLKDCRLNANDGQLLIQTACS
;
A
#
# COMPACT_ATOMS: atom_id res chain seq x y z
N LYS A 1 7.37 -8.85 1.83
CA LYS A 1 7.77 -10.23 2.21
C LYS A 1 9.22 -10.51 1.82
N ALA A 2 9.65 -10.30 0.55
CA ALA A 2 11.04 -10.58 0.14
C ALA A 2 12.09 -9.88 1.02
N VAL A 3 11.89 -8.59 1.32
CA VAL A 3 12.77 -7.84 2.24
C VAL A 3 12.82 -8.51 3.62
N ALA A 4 11.66 -8.86 4.17
CA ALA A 4 11.56 -9.51 5.49
C ALA A 4 12.17 -10.92 5.51
N ALA A 5 12.15 -11.63 4.37
CA ALA A 5 12.77 -12.94 4.24
C ALA A 5 14.30 -12.85 4.23
N LYS A 6 14.85 -11.77 3.68
CA LYS A 6 16.30 -11.55 3.55
C LYS A 6 16.91 -10.88 4.79
N ASP A 7 16.17 -10.02 5.46
CA ASP A 7 16.63 -9.24 6.62
C ASP A 7 16.17 -9.85 7.95
N ALA A 8 17.06 -10.51 8.66
CA ALA A 8 16.79 -11.04 9.99
C ALA A 8 16.46 -9.94 11.03
N GLU A 9 16.90 -8.69 10.79
CA GLU A 9 16.62 -7.53 11.63
C GLU A 9 15.49 -6.65 11.10
N PHE A 10 14.77 -7.08 10.06
CA PHE A 10 13.72 -6.30 9.40
C PHE A 10 12.77 -5.64 10.41
N GLN A 11 12.29 -6.40 11.39
CA GLN A 11 11.38 -5.89 12.40
C GLN A 11 12.00 -4.81 13.30
N LYS A 12 13.29 -4.90 13.56
CA LYS A 12 14.03 -3.87 14.31
C LYS A 12 14.22 -2.59 13.47
N ASN A 13 14.48 -2.77 12.18
CA ASN A 13 14.69 -1.67 11.26
C ASN A 13 13.40 -0.87 11.02
N ILE A 14 12.24 -1.53 10.83
CA ILE A 14 10.96 -0.85 10.63
C ILE A 14 10.47 -0.08 11.87
N ARG A 15 10.94 -0.42 13.07
CA ARG A 15 10.65 0.36 14.30
C ARG A 15 11.24 1.75 14.29
N ARG A 16 12.35 1.95 13.60
CA ARG A 16 13.13 3.19 13.63
C ARG A 16 12.77 4.19 12.52
N GLY A 17 11.64 3.98 11.84
CA GLY A 17 11.28 4.76 10.67
C GLY A 17 12.07 4.30 9.43
N THR A 18 11.41 3.55 8.56
CA THR A 18 12.02 2.99 7.36
C THR A 18 11.15 3.28 6.15
N ALA A 19 11.76 3.80 5.08
CA ALA A 19 11.14 3.90 3.78
C ALA A 19 11.61 2.75 2.88
N ILE A 20 10.68 1.97 2.33
CA ILE A 20 10.97 1.03 1.24
C ILE A 20 10.57 1.72 -0.06
N VAL A 21 11.53 1.90 -0.95
CA VAL A 21 11.36 2.58 -2.23
C VAL A 21 11.63 1.59 -3.35
N ASP A 22 10.57 1.27 -4.07
CA ASP A 22 10.61 0.38 -5.23
C ASP A 22 10.46 1.22 -6.50
N VAL A 23 11.57 1.37 -7.24
CA VAL A 23 11.59 2.12 -8.50
C VAL A 23 11.49 1.14 -9.65
N GLY A 24 10.35 1.22 -10.36
CA GLY A 24 10.09 0.47 -11.58
C GLY A 24 10.29 1.31 -12.84
N PHE A 25 9.93 0.72 -13.99
CA PHE A 25 10.02 1.41 -15.28
C PHE A 25 8.92 2.46 -15.47
N GLY A 26 7.70 2.20 -15.01
CA GLY A 26 6.54 3.09 -15.19
C GLY A 26 6.18 3.94 -13.97
N SER A 27 6.55 3.50 -12.77
CA SER A 27 6.19 4.13 -11.50
C SER A 27 7.18 3.79 -10.39
N MET A 28 7.08 4.52 -9.29
CA MET A 28 7.78 4.27 -8.04
C MET A 28 6.76 4.02 -6.93
N GLN A 29 6.97 2.96 -6.14
CA GLN A 29 6.20 2.72 -4.94
C GLN A 29 7.03 3.09 -3.70
N ALA A 30 6.46 3.91 -2.82
CA ALA A 30 7.09 4.29 -1.55
C ALA A 30 6.23 3.82 -0.39
N SER A 31 6.77 2.93 0.43
CA SER A 31 6.13 2.36 1.63
C SER A 31 6.85 2.84 2.87
N LEU A 32 6.13 3.46 3.81
CA LEU A 32 6.67 3.98 5.06
C LEU A 32 6.28 3.07 6.21
N PHE A 33 7.27 2.65 6.98
CA PHE A 33 7.11 1.90 8.21
C PHE A 33 7.56 2.74 9.40
N ASP A 34 6.80 2.69 10.48
CA ASP A 34 7.14 3.27 11.78
C ASP A 34 6.49 2.46 12.89
N LYS A 35 7.19 2.27 14.01
CA LYS A 35 6.69 1.54 15.19
C LYS A 35 6.11 0.17 14.85
N ASP A 36 6.81 -0.61 14.07
CA ASP A 36 6.47 -1.97 13.61
C ASP A 36 5.28 -2.07 12.66
N ALA A 37 4.75 -0.97 12.15
CA ALA A 37 3.58 -1.00 11.29
C ALA A 37 3.80 -0.21 10.00
N LEU A 38 3.14 -0.66 8.94
CA LEU A 38 3.03 0.09 7.69
C LEU A 38 2.15 1.33 7.91
N VAL A 39 2.75 2.49 7.72
CA VAL A 39 2.06 3.77 7.91
C VAL A 39 1.33 4.21 6.65
N SER A 40 1.99 4.08 5.52
CA SER A 40 1.43 4.42 4.21
C SER A 40 2.19 3.72 3.10
N THR A 41 1.49 3.47 2.02
CA THR A 41 2.07 3.12 0.73
C THR A 41 1.48 4.04 -0.32
N GLN A 42 2.34 4.54 -1.20
CA GLN A 42 1.94 5.39 -2.30
C GLN A 42 2.65 4.95 -3.57
N ASN A 43 1.90 4.92 -4.65
CA ASN A 43 2.43 4.74 -5.99
C ASN A 43 2.50 6.12 -6.66
N LEU A 44 3.69 6.51 -7.07
CA LEU A 44 3.94 7.79 -7.75
C LEU A 44 4.28 7.52 -9.20
N PRO A 45 3.89 8.40 -10.15
CA PRO A 45 4.18 8.24 -11.57
C PRO A 45 5.64 8.58 -11.91
N LEU A 46 6.58 8.11 -11.07
CA LEU A 46 8.02 8.31 -11.16
C LEU A 46 8.71 6.99 -11.55
N GLY A 47 8.54 6.56 -12.80
CA GLY A 47 9.28 5.43 -13.35
C GLY A 47 10.42 5.87 -14.24
N VAL A 48 11.50 5.09 -14.32
CA VAL A 48 12.71 5.47 -15.07
C VAL A 48 12.45 5.61 -16.57
N LEU A 49 11.66 4.69 -17.15
CA LEU A 49 11.28 4.74 -18.56
C LEU A 49 10.33 5.92 -18.82
N ARG A 50 9.37 6.13 -17.90
CA ARG A 50 8.43 7.24 -18.02
C ARG A 50 9.16 8.60 -18.00
N LEU A 51 10.11 8.79 -17.10
CA LEU A 51 10.92 10.03 -17.06
C LEU A 51 11.72 10.21 -18.36
N ARG A 52 12.35 9.14 -18.86
CA ARG A 52 13.06 9.18 -20.16
C ARG A 52 12.14 9.59 -21.30
N GLU A 53 10.96 8.99 -21.41
CA GLU A 53 10.00 9.28 -22.47
C GLU A 53 9.49 10.73 -22.41
N LEU A 54 9.26 11.27 -21.21
CA LEU A 54 8.82 12.66 -21.05
C LEU A 54 9.83 13.69 -21.60
N ILE A 55 11.12 13.36 -21.58
CA ILE A 55 12.19 14.25 -22.09
C ILE A 55 12.66 13.90 -23.51
N ALA A 56 12.27 12.73 -24.05
CA ALA A 56 12.77 12.22 -25.34
C ALA A 56 12.47 13.14 -26.54
N HIS A 57 11.38 13.87 -26.48
CA HIS A 57 10.95 14.76 -27.54
C HIS A 57 11.50 16.18 -27.40
N GLU A 58 12.17 16.49 -26.31
CA GLU A 58 12.73 17.79 -26.03
C GLU A 58 14.16 17.90 -26.61
N LYS A 59 14.44 18.98 -27.34
CA LYS A 59 15.79 19.25 -27.86
C LYS A 59 16.67 19.85 -26.75
N LEU A 60 17.02 19.06 -25.75
CA LEU A 60 17.78 19.52 -24.61
C LEU A 60 19.26 19.12 -24.69
N THR A 61 20.11 19.94 -24.10
CA THR A 61 21.46 19.48 -23.74
C THR A 61 21.40 18.44 -22.63
N GLN A 62 22.44 17.68 -22.43
CA GLN A 62 22.52 16.71 -21.34
C GLN A 62 22.17 17.37 -20.00
N GLN A 63 22.74 18.51 -19.68
CA GLN A 63 22.45 19.26 -18.45
C GLN A 63 20.99 19.71 -18.38
N GLY A 64 20.40 20.13 -19.49
CA GLY A 64 18.99 20.51 -19.57
C GLY A 64 18.06 19.33 -19.29
N ALA A 65 18.34 18.17 -19.86
CA ALA A 65 17.60 16.93 -19.60
C ALA A 65 17.69 16.50 -18.13
N GLN A 66 18.88 16.56 -17.53
CA GLN A 66 19.08 16.23 -16.12
C GLN A 66 18.33 17.18 -15.19
N ASN A 67 18.32 18.47 -15.49
CA ASN A 67 17.58 19.47 -14.73
C ASN A 67 16.06 19.24 -14.82
N LEU A 68 15.56 18.97 -16.02
CA LEU A 68 14.12 18.67 -16.20
C LEU A 68 13.69 17.40 -15.48
N ILE A 69 14.51 16.34 -15.50
CA ILE A 69 14.27 15.12 -14.71
C ILE A 69 14.17 15.47 -13.21
N ALA A 70 15.09 16.28 -12.69
CA ALA A 70 15.06 16.70 -11.29
C ALA A 70 13.79 17.49 -10.95
N GLU A 71 13.36 18.42 -11.81
CA GLU A 71 12.13 19.19 -11.63
C GLU A 71 10.87 18.30 -11.65
N LEU A 72 10.79 17.33 -12.56
CA LEU A 72 9.68 16.39 -12.64
C LEU A 72 9.57 15.55 -11.38
N ILE A 73 10.71 15.06 -10.86
CA ILE A 73 10.77 14.32 -9.61
C ILE A 73 10.34 15.20 -8.43
N ASP A 74 10.86 16.41 -8.33
CA ASP A 74 10.55 17.36 -7.25
C ASP A 74 9.06 17.71 -7.21
N ASN A 75 8.42 17.94 -8.35
CA ASN A 75 7.00 18.24 -8.44
C ASN A 75 6.12 17.13 -7.82
N GLU A 76 6.41 15.87 -8.11
CA GLU A 76 5.70 14.73 -7.52
C GLU A 76 6.00 14.58 -6.03
N LEU A 77 7.26 14.75 -5.64
CA LEU A 77 7.71 14.54 -4.27
C LEU A 77 7.32 15.64 -3.30
N VAL A 78 7.07 16.88 -3.76
CA VAL A 78 6.58 17.98 -2.90
C VAL A 78 5.28 17.58 -2.19
N THR A 79 4.32 17.05 -2.95
CA THR A 79 3.03 16.61 -2.40
C THR A 79 3.22 15.40 -1.49
N TYR A 80 4.00 14.41 -1.92
CA TYR A 80 4.32 13.22 -1.13
C TYR A 80 4.94 13.61 0.22
N ARG A 81 5.95 14.48 0.23
CA ARG A 81 6.61 14.97 1.46
C ARG A 81 5.63 15.61 2.42
N LYS A 82 4.79 16.53 1.93
CA LYS A 82 3.80 17.25 2.76
C LYS A 82 2.76 16.33 3.38
N MET A 83 2.34 15.30 2.65
CA MET A 83 1.23 14.43 3.08
C MET A 83 1.68 13.24 3.92
N TYR A 84 2.87 12.71 3.67
CA TYR A 84 3.28 11.41 4.23
C TYR A 84 4.55 11.48 5.09
N LEU A 85 5.48 12.40 4.81
CA LEU A 85 6.74 12.53 5.55
C LEU A 85 6.72 13.62 6.62
N LYS A 86 5.73 14.53 6.60
CA LYS A 86 5.62 15.60 7.60
C LYS A 86 5.56 14.99 9.00
N ASP A 87 6.39 15.50 9.89
CA ASP A 87 6.48 15.09 11.31
C ASP A 87 6.91 13.62 11.53
N ARG A 88 7.60 13.02 10.54
CA ARG A 88 8.12 11.65 10.63
C ARG A 88 9.63 11.64 10.44
N GLU A 89 10.30 10.89 11.30
CA GLU A 89 11.72 10.61 11.18
C GLU A 89 11.89 9.29 10.41
N VAL A 90 12.60 9.34 9.28
CA VAL A 90 12.96 8.16 8.47
C VAL A 90 14.46 8.02 8.54
N LYS A 91 14.96 6.99 9.23
CA LYS A 91 16.41 6.76 9.41
C LYS A 91 17.00 5.87 8.34
N ASN A 92 16.20 4.96 7.81
CA ASN A 92 16.65 3.96 6.86
C ASN A 92 15.85 4.05 5.56
N LEU A 93 16.53 3.91 4.43
CA LEU A 93 15.91 3.74 3.13
C LEU A 93 16.30 2.36 2.58
N ILE A 94 15.33 1.55 2.24
CA ILE A 94 15.53 0.28 1.54
C ILE A 94 15.20 0.52 0.07
N ALA A 95 16.21 0.44 -0.79
CA ALA A 95 16.08 0.64 -2.22
C ALA A 95 15.91 -0.72 -2.91
N ILE A 96 14.79 -0.88 -3.59
CA ILE A 96 14.47 -2.09 -4.37
C ILE A 96 14.03 -1.69 -5.78
N GLY A 97 13.91 -2.67 -6.65
CA GLY A 97 13.61 -2.48 -8.06
C GLY A 97 14.81 -2.83 -8.93
N GLU A 98 14.53 -3.16 -10.19
CA GLU A 98 15.58 -3.59 -11.10
C GLU A 98 16.62 -2.48 -11.43
N PRO A 99 16.21 -1.20 -11.61
CA PRO A 99 17.14 -0.13 -11.97
C PRO A 99 18.21 0.21 -10.92
N ILE A 100 18.03 -0.14 -9.64
CA ILE A 100 19.06 0.10 -8.61
C ILE A 100 20.23 -0.88 -8.71
N LEU A 101 20.03 -2.08 -9.25
CA LEU A 101 21.02 -3.15 -9.20
C LEU A 101 22.32 -2.82 -9.93
N PRO A 102 22.33 -2.31 -11.17
CA PRO A 102 23.56 -1.90 -11.83
C PRO A 102 24.30 -0.78 -11.09
N LEU A 103 23.55 0.19 -10.54
CA LEU A 103 24.09 1.28 -9.76
C LEU A 103 24.80 0.72 -8.51
N TYR A 104 24.13 -0.16 -7.79
CA TYR A 104 24.64 -0.81 -6.60
C TYR A 104 25.93 -1.60 -6.87
N TYR A 105 25.94 -2.46 -7.89
CA TYR A 105 27.12 -3.26 -8.22
C TYR A 105 28.35 -2.42 -8.56
N LYS A 106 28.17 -1.25 -9.17
CA LYS A 106 29.28 -0.35 -9.52
C LYS A 106 29.71 0.53 -8.34
N MET A 107 28.80 0.87 -7.42
CA MET A 107 29.16 1.58 -6.19
C MET A 107 29.96 0.72 -5.21
N ASP A 108 29.52 -0.52 -5.03
CA ASP A 108 30.10 -1.42 -4.02
C ASP A 108 31.45 -2.01 -4.44
N GLY A 109 31.83 -1.90 -5.73
CA GLY A 109 33.09 -2.45 -6.24
C GLY A 109 33.23 -3.97 -6.03
N GLY A 110 32.10 -4.69 -5.89
CA GLY A 110 32.06 -6.13 -5.68
C GLY A 110 32.26 -6.60 -4.23
N LYS A 111 32.27 -5.69 -3.26
CA LYS A 111 32.43 -6.01 -1.82
C LYS A 111 31.23 -6.66 -1.16
N ARG A 112 30.07 -6.64 -1.84
CA ARG A 112 28.78 -7.17 -1.34
C ARG A 112 28.32 -6.56 0.00
N SER A 113 28.72 -5.31 0.29
CA SER A 113 28.13 -4.56 1.39
C SER A 113 26.73 -4.11 0.96
N GLU A 114 25.69 -4.72 1.50
CA GLU A 114 24.31 -4.35 1.16
C GLU A 114 23.92 -2.93 1.63
N GLN A 115 24.77 -2.28 2.44
CA GLN A 115 24.55 -0.94 2.97
C GLN A 115 25.45 0.08 2.29
N ILE A 116 24.87 1.18 1.86
CA ILE A 116 25.56 2.30 1.21
C ILE A 116 25.35 3.53 2.08
N THR A 117 26.42 4.26 2.38
CA THR A 117 26.31 5.56 3.03
C THR A 117 25.78 6.60 2.05
N ILE A 118 25.08 7.62 2.55
CA ILE A 118 24.61 8.72 1.71
C ILE A 118 25.76 9.44 1.05
N GLN A 119 26.90 9.52 1.71
CA GLN A 119 28.08 10.17 1.15
C GLN A 119 28.61 9.40 -0.06
N ASP A 120 28.71 8.07 0.01
CA ASP A 120 29.15 7.24 -1.12
C ASP A 120 28.15 7.33 -2.28
N PHE A 121 26.85 7.29 -1.98
CA PHE A 121 25.82 7.45 -3.00
C PHE A 121 25.89 8.82 -3.69
N ASN A 122 26.11 9.89 -2.93
CA ASN A 122 26.23 11.24 -3.48
C ASN A 122 27.46 11.38 -4.41
N GLN A 123 28.60 10.84 -4.00
CA GLN A 123 29.81 10.84 -4.85
C GLN A 123 29.57 10.07 -6.15
N PHE A 124 28.92 8.93 -6.06
CA PHE A 124 28.58 8.12 -7.22
C PHE A 124 27.56 8.84 -8.13
N TYR A 125 26.56 9.48 -7.56
CA TYR A 125 25.56 10.25 -8.30
C TYR A 125 26.20 11.39 -9.10
N GLU A 126 27.10 12.17 -8.50
CA GLU A 126 27.80 13.26 -9.20
C GLU A 126 28.71 12.71 -10.31
N ARG A 127 29.36 11.57 -10.10
CA ARG A 127 30.12 10.89 -11.14
C ARG A 127 29.22 10.48 -12.33
N LEU A 128 28.08 9.83 -12.05
CA LEU A 128 27.11 9.41 -13.07
C LEU A 128 26.55 10.61 -13.83
N LYS A 129 26.25 11.69 -13.14
CA LYS A 129 25.76 12.94 -13.71
C LYS A 129 26.75 13.56 -14.73
N GLY A 130 28.05 13.39 -14.51
CA GLY A 130 29.10 13.84 -15.40
C GLY A 130 29.38 12.94 -16.61
N MET A 131 28.83 11.72 -16.65
CA MET A 131 29.04 10.77 -17.76
C MET A 131 28.16 11.12 -18.96
N THR A 132 28.74 11.00 -20.16
CA THR A 132 27.96 10.90 -21.39
C THR A 132 27.24 9.55 -21.46
N LEU A 133 26.25 9.42 -22.36
CA LEU A 133 25.54 8.15 -22.53
C LEU A 133 26.51 7.00 -22.91
N ALA A 134 27.42 7.24 -23.87
CA ALA A 134 28.43 6.26 -24.27
C ALA A 134 29.38 5.86 -23.09
N GLN A 135 29.77 6.83 -22.26
CA GLN A 135 30.56 6.51 -21.06
C GLN A 135 29.78 5.69 -20.03
N ALA A 136 28.46 5.93 -19.92
CA ALA A 136 27.62 5.13 -19.04
C ALA A 136 27.43 3.69 -19.58
N GLU A 137 27.28 3.50 -20.91
CA GLU A 137 27.25 2.17 -21.56
C GLU A 137 28.49 1.37 -21.23
N ASP A 138 29.67 1.96 -21.49
CA ASP A 138 30.95 1.30 -21.21
C ASP A 138 31.15 1.02 -19.72
N PHE A 139 30.84 1.99 -18.88
CA PHE A 139 31.05 1.85 -17.43
C PHE A 139 30.16 0.81 -16.80
N PHE A 140 28.88 0.70 -17.21
CA PHE A 140 27.94 -0.24 -16.66
C PHE A 140 27.88 -1.58 -17.41
N ASP A 141 28.50 -1.66 -18.57
CA ASP A 141 28.45 -2.84 -19.47
C ASP A 141 27.00 -3.18 -19.84
N VAL A 142 26.29 -2.18 -20.35
CA VAL A 142 24.87 -2.26 -20.76
C VAL A 142 24.70 -1.59 -22.12
N ASN A 143 23.59 -1.84 -22.79
CA ASN A 143 23.27 -1.17 -24.04
C ASN A 143 22.79 0.27 -23.80
N GLU A 144 22.78 1.09 -24.88
CA GLU A 144 22.38 2.50 -24.88
C GLU A 144 21.00 2.70 -24.23
N GLU A 145 20.05 1.87 -24.59
CA GLU A 145 18.69 1.95 -24.07
C GLU A 145 18.65 1.84 -22.55
N TYR A 146 19.36 0.85 -22.00
CA TYR A 146 19.42 0.68 -20.55
C TYR A 146 20.27 1.76 -19.86
N ALA A 147 21.38 2.19 -20.45
CA ALA A 147 22.22 3.27 -19.96
C ALA A 147 21.43 4.57 -19.76
N SER A 148 20.50 4.86 -20.69
CA SER A 148 19.62 6.02 -20.62
C SER A 148 18.69 6.06 -19.40
N LEU A 149 18.45 4.92 -18.75
CA LEU A 149 17.58 4.78 -17.58
C LEU A 149 18.31 4.95 -16.23
N LEU A 150 19.66 4.86 -16.24
CA LEU A 150 20.46 4.83 -15.01
C LEU A 150 20.47 6.18 -14.28
N PHE A 151 20.59 7.28 -15.02
CA PHE A 151 20.53 8.62 -14.42
C PHE A 151 19.14 8.92 -13.81
N PRO A 152 18.01 8.71 -14.52
CA PRO A 152 16.68 8.81 -13.90
C PRO A 152 16.52 7.98 -12.64
N ALA A 153 17.03 6.73 -12.62
CA ALA A 153 16.99 5.88 -11.44
C ALA A 153 17.76 6.49 -10.27
N ALA A 154 19.02 6.88 -10.51
CA ALA A 154 19.87 7.51 -9.49
C ALA A 154 19.24 8.81 -8.96
N ALA A 155 18.63 9.63 -9.84
CA ALA A 155 17.97 10.87 -9.47
C ALA A 155 16.77 10.64 -8.54
N ILE A 156 15.94 9.62 -8.80
CA ILE A 156 14.81 9.27 -7.93
C ILE A 156 15.32 8.89 -6.53
N TYR A 157 16.29 7.97 -6.42
CA TYR A 157 16.82 7.56 -5.12
C TYR A 157 17.51 8.71 -4.40
N LYS A 158 18.25 9.56 -5.11
CA LYS A 158 18.87 10.77 -4.58
C LYS A 158 17.84 11.69 -3.91
N ARG A 159 16.74 11.98 -4.63
CA ARG A 159 15.67 12.82 -4.10
C ARG A 159 14.92 12.18 -2.93
N MET A 160 14.71 10.87 -2.99
CA MET A 160 14.11 10.14 -1.87
C MET A 160 14.98 10.19 -0.62
N LEU A 161 16.30 10.04 -0.73
CA LEU A 161 17.24 10.22 0.38
C LEU A 161 17.16 11.63 0.97
N GLU A 162 17.13 12.66 0.11
CA GLU A 162 17.05 14.06 0.54
C GLU A 162 15.76 14.40 1.29
N ILE A 163 14.60 13.96 0.77
CA ILE A 163 13.31 14.30 1.39
C ILE A 163 13.02 13.48 2.65
N THR A 164 13.56 12.27 2.75
CA THR A 164 13.40 11.41 3.93
C THR A 164 14.40 11.76 5.02
N GLY A 165 15.57 12.27 4.66
CA GLY A 165 16.68 12.50 5.59
C GLY A 165 17.28 11.20 6.12
N ALA A 166 17.09 10.08 5.39
CA ALA A 166 17.63 8.78 5.80
C ALA A 166 19.16 8.83 5.84
N GLU A 167 19.76 8.19 6.84
CA GLU A 167 21.20 8.17 7.07
C GLU A 167 21.91 7.05 6.32
N LEU A 168 21.17 5.96 6.06
CA LEU A 168 21.65 4.76 5.37
C LEU A 168 20.67 4.31 4.29
N MET A 169 21.24 3.84 3.18
CA MET A 169 20.50 3.14 2.13
C MET A 169 20.94 1.67 2.10
N TRP A 170 19.98 0.79 2.21
CA TRP A 170 20.19 -0.64 2.07
C TRP A 170 19.64 -1.12 0.72
N VAL A 171 20.46 -1.87 -0.02
CA VAL A 171 20.11 -2.44 -1.33
C VAL A 171 20.15 -3.97 -1.22
N PRO A 172 19.05 -4.62 -0.84
CA PRO A 172 19.02 -6.07 -0.60
C PRO A 172 19.19 -6.91 -1.88
N GLY A 173 19.18 -6.29 -3.05
CA GLY A 173 19.32 -6.99 -4.33
C GLY A 173 18.18 -7.97 -4.63
N ILE A 174 16.97 -7.67 -4.14
CA ILE A 174 15.78 -8.50 -4.35
C ILE A 174 15.01 -8.07 -5.59
N ARG A 175 14.34 -9.04 -6.20
CA ARG A 175 13.46 -8.87 -7.36
C ARG A 175 12.03 -9.28 -7.02
N MET A 176 11.09 -8.98 -7.91
CA MET A 176 9.69 -9.41 -7.77
C MET A 176 9.56 -10.93 -7.59
N THR A 177 10.37 -11.70 -8.29
CA THR A 177 10.42 -13.18 -8.20
C THR A 177 10.76 -13.67 -6.79
N ASP A 178 11.62 -12.95 -6.06
CA ASP A 178 11.95 -13.29 -4.68
C ASP A 178 10.75 -13.07 -3.74
N GLY A 179 9.93 -12.05 -4.04
CA GLY A 179 8.66 -11.81 -3.34
C GLY A 179 7.67 -12.95 -3.54
N MET A 180 7.52 -13.41 -4.79
CA MET A 180 6.66 -14.55 -5.12
C MET A 180 7.15 -15.85 -4.49
N ALA A 181 8.46 -16.09 -4.50
CA ALA A 181 9.07 -17.25 -3.85
C ALA A 181 8.88 -17.24 -2.35
N ALA A 182 9.04 -16.08 -1.69
CA ALA A 182 8.81 -15.91 -0.26
C ALA A 182 7.34 -16.15 0.12
N GLU A 183 6.40 -15.65 -0.68
CA GLU A 183 4.97 -15.90 -0.48
C GLU A 183 4.62 -17.38 -0.61
N TYR A 184 5.10 -18.03 -1.66
CA TYR A 184 4.90 -19.46 -1.86
C TYR A 184 5.49 -20.29 -0.71
N ALA A 185 6.69 -19.94 -0.25
CA ALA A 185 7.34 -20.64 0.86
C ALA A 185 6.56 -20.46 2.18
N GLU A 186 5.98 -19.29 2.44
CA GLU A 186 5.10 -19.06 3.59
C GLU A 186 3.83 -19.89 3.50
N ASP A 187 3.15 -19.90 2.35
CA ASP A 187 1.93 -20.69 2.11
C ASP A 187 2.17 -22.19 2.30
N LYS A 188 3.35 -22.67 1.89
CA LYS A 188 3.80 -24.06 2.11
C LYS A 188 4.34 -24.31 3.51
N LYS A 189 4.35 -23.31 4.39
CA LYS A 189 4.90 -23.38 5.76
C LYS A 189 6.38 -23.74 5.84
N LEU A 190 7.14 -23.46 4.77
CA LEU A 190 8.59 -23.66 4.70
C LEU A 190 9.34 -22.53 5.43
N ILE A 191 8.78 -21.34 5.46
CA ILE A 191 9.26 -20.19 6.23
C ILE A 191 8.13 -19.61 7.05
N ARG A 192 8.48 -18.86 8.09
CA ARG A 192 7.55 -18.10 8.92
C ARG A 192 8.10 -16.72 9.15
N PHE A 193 7.29 -15.72 8.88
CA PHE A 193 7.63 -14.34 9.23
C PHE A 193 7.21 -14.01 10.66
N ASN A 194 8.04 -13.25 11.35
CA ASN A 194 7.71 -12.70 12.67
C ASN A 194 6.83 -11.44 12.56
N HIS A 195 6.77 -10.85 11.35
CA HIS A 195 5.97 -9.66 11.05
C HIS A 195 4.59 -10.06 10.51
N SER A 196 3.54 -9.38 11.00
CA SER A 196 2.17 -9.62 10.56
C SER A 196 1.80 -8.67 9.42
N PHE A 197 1.93 -9.13 8.19
CA PHE A 197 1.51 -8.36 7.00
C PHE A 197 0.00 -8.10 6.96
N GLU A 198 -0.80 -8.97 7.56
CA GLU A 198 -2.25 -8.77 7.70
C GLU A 198 -2.55 -7.58 8.62
N ASN A 199 -1.81 -7.46 9.71
CA ASN A 199 -1.91 -6.30 10.60
C ASN A 199 -1.52 -4.99 9.90
N ASP A 200 -0.56 -5.02 8.97
CA ASP A 200 -0.19 -3.83 8.17
C ASP A 200 -1.38 -3.31 7.36
N ILE A 201 -2.18 -4.20 6.78
CA ILE A 201 -3.37 -3.82 6.01
C ILE A 201 -4.39 -3.12 6.93
N ILE A 202 -4.61 -3.69 8.13
CA ILE A 202 -5.53 -3.12 9.12
C ILE A 202 -5.03 -1.74 9.59
N VAL A 203 -3.76 -1.62 9.93
CA VAL A 203 -3.17 -0.35 10.36
C VAL A 203 -3.23 0.70 9.25
N THR A 204 -2.97 0.30 8.00
CA THR A 204 -3.09 1.17 6.83
C THR A 204 -4.52 1.69 6.68
N SER A 205 -5.54 0.83 6.80
CA SER A 205 -6.94 1.25 6.71
C SER A 205 -7.33 2.23 7.83
N ARG A 206 -6.85 2.01 9.07
CA ARG A 206 -7.05 2.95 10.18
C ARG A 206 -6.32 4.29 9.97
N ASN A 207 -5.13 4.27 9.41
CA ASN A 207 -4.40 5.49 9.06
C ASN A 207 -5.11 6.27 7.95
N MET A 208 -5.70 5.59 6.98
CA MET A 208 -6.58 6.21 5.98
C MET A 208 -7.80 6.86 6.66
N ALA A 209 -8.49 6.17 7.56
CA ALA A 209 -9.61 6.73 8.31
C ALA A 209 -9.23 8.02 9.06
N LYS A 210 -8.07 8.03 9.74
CA LYS A 210 -7.52 9.22 10.40
C LYS A 210 -7.24 10.36 9.41
N ARG A 211 -6.65 10.05 8.26
CA ARG A 211 -6.37 11.02 7.19
C ARG A 211 -7.63 11.68 6.67
N TYR A 212 -8.70 10.92 6.49
CA TYR A 212 -10.01 11.41 6.10
C TYR A 212 -10.85 11.89 7.28
N LYS A 213 -10.21 12.22 8.42
CA LYS A 213 -10.86 12.81 9.60
C LYS A 213 -12.10 12.06 10.08
N CYS A 214 -12.13 10.75 9.92
CA CYS A 214 -13.20 9.91 10.47
C CYS A 214 -13.24 10.01 12.01
N HIS A 215 -14.41 9.87 12.59
CA HIS A 215 -14.58 9.86 14.05
C HIS A 215 -14.08 8.51 14.60
N MET A 216 -12.82 8.47 15.04
CA MET A 216 -12.12 7.23 15.39
C MET A 216 -12.81 6.39 16.47
N PRO A 217 -13.41 6.94 17.53
CA PRO A 217 -14.17 6.14 18.50
C PRO A 217 -15.34 5.38 17.85
N HIS A 218 -16.08 6.02 16.93
CA HIS A 218 -17.15 5.37 16.18
C HIS A 218 -16.61 4.28 15.25
N ILE A 219 -15.50 4.56 14.54
CA ILE A 219 -14.84 3.56 13.68
C ILE A 219 -14.49 2.32 14.48
N GLN A 220 -13.89 2.46 15.67
CA GLN A 220 -13.53 1.34 16.53
C GLN A 220 -14.75 0.55 17.00
N ASN A 221 -15.82 1.24 17.42
CA ASN A 221 -17.04 0.59 17.87
C ASN A 221 -17.70 -0.21 16.72
N VAL A 222 -17.75 0.36 15.52
CA VAL A 222 -18.30 -0.32 14.34
C VAL A 222 -17.43 -1.49 13.90
N GLU A 223 -16.10 -1.34 13.93
CA GLU A 223 -15.15 -2.42 13.65
C GLU A 223 -15.37 -3.61 14.63
N GLU A 224 -15.37 -3.34 15.93
CA GLU A 224 -15.58 -4.36 16.96
C GLU A 224 -16.96 -5.05 16.82
N ALA A 225 -18.02 -4.27 16.58
CA ALA A 225 -19.37 -4.80 16.37
C ALA A 225 -19.46 -5.64 15.10
N ALA A 226 -18.88 -5.19 13.99
CA ALA A 226 -18.88 -5.92 12.72
C ALA A 226 -18.19 -7.27 12.86
N LEU A 227 -17.04 -7.31 13.51
CA LEU A 227 -16.30 -8.56 13.74
C LEU A 227 -17.05 -9.50 14.69
N LYS A 228 -17.67 -8.99 15.75
CA LYS A 228 -18.51 -9.81 16.65
C LYS A 228 -19.70 -10.41 15.89
N VAL A 229 -20.40 -9.63 15.06
CA VAL A 229 -21.52 -10.11 14.25
C VAL A 229 -21.03 -11.16 13.26
N PHE A 230 -19.95 -10.90 12.56
CA PHE A 230 -19.34 -11.85 11.62
C PHE A 230 -19.04 -13.19 12.30
N ASP A 231 -18.30 -13.16 13.42
CA ASP A 231 -17.88 -14.37 14.13
C ASP A 231 -19.09 -15.15 14.68
N SER A 232 -20.14 -14.44 15.16
CA SER A 232 -21.37 -15.07 15.68
C SER A 232 -22.21 -15.73 14.57
N LEU A 233 -22.15 -15.19 13.34
CA LEU A 233 -22.90 -15.69 12.18
C LEU A 233 -22.10 -16.66 11.31
N LYS A 234 -20.91 -17.08 11.72
CA LYS A 234 -20.00 -17.89 10.90
C LYS A 234 -20.66 -19.16 10.32
N LYS A 235 -21.54 -19.81 11.08
CA LYS A 235 -22.26 -21.01 10.63
C LYS A 235 -23.27 -20.72 9.51
N TYR A 236 -23.72 -19.48 9.38
CA TYR A 236 -24.80 -19.09 8.46
C TYR A 236 -24.29 -18.43 7.19
N HIS A 237 -23.21 -17.62 7.26
CA HIS A 237 -22.72 -16.92 6.08
C HIS A 237 -21.71 -17.70 5.26
N GLY A 238 -20.99 -18.68 5.86
CA GLY A 238 -20.02 -19.51 5.14
C GLY A 238 -18.77 -18.79 4.64
N LEU A 239 -18.52 -17.54 5.09
CA LEU A 239 -17.36 -16.73 4.70
C LEU A 239 -16.12 -17.09 5.56
N GLY A 240 -14.93 -16.87 5.00
CA GLY A 240 -13.66 -17.21 5.63
C GLY A 240 -12.94 -16.03 6.29
N GLN A 241 -11.68 -16.26 6.68
CA GLN A 241 -10.86 -15.25 7.35
C GLN A 241 -10.51 -14.06 6.42
N ARG A 242 -10.40 -14.31 5.11
CA ARG A 242 -10.09 -13.24 4.17
C ARG A 242 -11.25 -12.26 4.04
N GLU A 243 -12.49 -12.74 3.94
CA GLU A 243 -13.68 -11.90 3.93
C GLU A 243 -13.88 -11.18 5.27
N ARG A 244 -13.48 -11.79 6.38
CA ARG A 244 -13.45 -11.14 7.69
C ARG A 244 -12.52 -9.93 7.70
N LEU A 245 -11.32 -10.06 7.11
CA LEU A 245 -10.39 -8.94 6.93
C LEU A 245 -10.98 -7.84 6.04
N LEU A 246 -11.61 -8.20 4.91
CA LEU A 246 -12.25 -7.23 4.03
C LEU A 246 -13.37 -6.45 4.74
N LEU A 247 -14.17 -7.13 5.58
CA LEU A 247 -15.17 -6.48 6.43
C LEU A 247 -14.53 -5.50 7.41
N GLN A 248 -13.43 -5.88 8.05
CA GLN A 248 -12.69 -5.03 8.99
C GLN A 248 -12.19 -3.76 8.33
N ILE A 249 -11.63 -3.87 7.12
CA ILE A 249 -11.19 -2.73 6.32
C ILE A 249 -12.37 -1.84 5.94
N ALA A 250 -13.49 -2.44 5.50
CA ALA A 250 -14.71 -1.71 5.16
C ALA A 250 -15.27 -0.96 6.38
N ALA A 251 -15.26 -1.59 7.56
CA ALA A 251 -15.67 -0.94 8.81
C ALA A 251 -14.76 0.24 9.17
N ASN A 252 -13.45 0.14 8.95
CA ASN A 252 -12.52 1.24 9.17
C ASN A 252 -12.75 2.41 8.22
N LEU A 253 -13.20 2.15 6.98
CA LEU A 253 -13.29 3.15 5.92
C LEU A 253 -14.73 3.62 5.63
N HIS A 254 -15.76 3.05 6.30
CA HIS A 254 -17.17 3.28 5.94
C HIS A 254 -17.61 4.75 5.95
N SER A 255 -16.93 5.62 6.67
CA SER A 255 -17.26 7.04 6.78
C SER A 255 -16.27 7.98 6.10
N CYS A 256 -15.23 7.47 5.40
CA CYS A 256 -14.17 8.29 4.81
C CYS A 256 -14.68 9.32 3.77
N GLY A 257 -15.75 8.99 3.05
CA GLY A 257 -16.33 9.89 2.05
C GLY A 257 -16.99 11.14 2.64
N LYS A 258 -17.32 11.14 3.94
CA LYS A 258 -17.84 12.34 4.65
C LYS A 258 -16.84 13.49 4.68
N PHE A 259 -15.57 13.20 4.52
CA PHE A 259 -14.52 14.23 4.40
C PHE A 259 -14.71 15.11 3.17
N VAL A 260 -15.23 14.55 2.08
CA VAL A 260 -15.45 15.26 0.80
C VAL A 260 -16.83 15.91 0.79
N THR A 261 -17.87 15.14 1.14
CA THR A 261 -19.26 15.62 1.13
C THR A 261 -20.13 14.82 2.10
N MET A 262 -21.11 15.49 2.69
CA MET A 262 -22.11 14.83 3.54
C MET A 262 -23.20 14.15 2.70
N ARG A 263 -23.60 14.76 1.56
CA ARG A 263 -24.55 14.18 0.63
C ARG A 263 -23.81 13.31 -0.39
N GLY A 264 -24.19 12.03 -0.52
CA GLY A 264 -23.48 11.09 -1.40
C GLY A 264 -22.11 10.64 -0.85
N SER A 265 -21.93 10.72 0.47
CA SER A 265 -20.67 10.34 1.12
C SER A 265 -20.26 8.89 0.87
N THR A 266 -21.22 7.99 0.64
CA THR A 266 -20.94 6.58 0.36
C THR A 266 -20.36 6.36 -1.04
N ASP A 267 -20.80 7.14 -2.04
CA ASP A 267 -20.22 7.11 -3.38
C ASP A 267 -18.81 7.73 -3.39
N CYS A 268 -18.61 8.82 -2.64
CA CYS A 268 -17.28 9.36 -2.41
C CYS A 268 -16.38 8.36 -1.70
N GLY A 269 -16.88 7.61 -0.72
CA GLY A 269 -16.16 6.54 -0.04
C GLY A 269 -15.70 5.44 -1.00
N TYR A 270 -16.58 5.01 -1.88
CA TYR A 270 -16.27 4.07 -2.96
C TYR A 270 -15.12 4.60 -3.83
N ASN A 271 -15.22 5.81 -4.33
CA ASN A 271 -14.20 6.41 -5.20
C ASN A 271 -12.85 6.59 -4.48
N ILE A 272 -12.85 7.00 -3.21
CA ILE A 272 -11.62 7.10 -2.39
C ILE A 272 -10.94 5.73 -2.29
N ILE A 273 -11.68 4.67 -2.00
CA ILE A 273 -11.14 3.32 -1.84
C ILE A 273 -10.60 2.81 -3.17
N MET A 274 -11.35 2.99 -4.27
CA MET A 274 -10.91 2.54 -5.60
C MET A 274 -9.69 3.31 -6.12
N ALA A 275 -9.60 4.60 -5.81
CA ALA A 275 -8.46 5.44 -6.18
C ALA A 275 -7.21 5.25 -5.29
N THR A 276 -7.37 4.59 -4.12
CA THR A 276 -6.26 4.38 -3.18
C THR A 276 -5.70 2.96 -3.32
N GLU A 277 -4.39 2.86 -3.41
CA GLU A 277 -3.73 1.56 -3.36
C GLU A 277 -3.60 1.11 -1.90
N ILE A 278 -4.25 0.00 -1.56
CA ILE A 278 -4.14 -0.63 -0.25
C ILE A 278 -3.29 -1.88 -0.42
N ILE A 279 -2.05 -1.80 0.05
CA ILE A 279 -1.10 -2.92 -0.04
C ILE A 279 -1.71 -4.19 0.57
N GLY A 280 -1.49 -5.31 -0.11
CA GLY A 280 -2.01 -6.61 0.33
C GLY A 280 -3.46 -6.89 -0.06
N LEU A 281 -4.15 -5.96 -0.72
CA LEU A 281 -5.43 -6.21 -1.40
C LEU A 281 -5.23 -6.32 -2.91
N SER A 282 -5.85 -7.32 -3.51
CA SER A 282 -6.02 -7.38 -4.96
C SER A 282 -7.02 -6.29 -5.41
N HIS A 283 -7.06 -6.04 -6.71
CA HIS A 283 -8.05 -5.09 -7.25
C HIS A 283 -9.49 -5.50 -6.92
N VAL A 284 -9.81 -6.79 -7.04
CA VAL A 284 -11.14 -7.35 -6.70
C VAL A 284 -11.47 -7.18 -5.23
N GLU A 285 -10.54 -7.47 -4.34
CA GLU A 285 -10.75 -7.31 -2.90
C GLU A 285 -11.00 -5.85 -2.53
N ARG A 286 -10.28 -4.93 -3.17
CA ARG A 286 -10.51 -3.49 -3.03
C ARG A 286 -11.89 -3.09 -3.53
N GLU A 287 -12.34 -3.66 -4.66
CA GLU A 287 -13.68 -3.44 -5.20
C GLU A 287 -14.78 -4.00 -4.28
N ILE A 288 -14.56 -5.17 -3.66
CA ILE A 288 -15.45 -5.69 -2.61
C ILE A 288 -15.58 -4.69 -1.46
N VAL A 289 -14.45 -4.24 -0.91
CA VAL A 289 -14.43 -3.27 0.19
C VAL A 289 -15.16 -1.97 -0.20
N ALA A 290 -14.90 -1.44 -1.39
CA ALA A 290 -15.51 -0.23 -1.90
C ALA A 290 -17.04 -0.37 -2.05
N ASN A 291 -17.52 -1.49 -2.60
CA ASN A 291 -18.94 -1.78 -2.72
C ASN A 291 -19.61 -1.95 -1.34
N VAL A 292 -18.98 -2.65 -0.41
CA VAL A 292 -19.50 -2.77 0.96
C VAL A 292 -19.66 -1.39 1.60
N VAL A 293 -18.69 -0.49 1.40
CA VAL A 293 -18.77 0.91 1.87
C VAL A 293 -19.84 1.70 1.12
N LYS A 294 -19.99 1.52 -0.20
CA LYS A 294 -21.04 2.17 -1.00
C LYS A 294 -22.42 1.80 -0.48
N TYR A 295 -22.67 0.51 -0.35
CA TYR A 295 -24.00 -0.01 -0.06
C TYR A 295 -24.38 -0.09 1.42
N HIS A 296 -23.49 0.23 2.36
CA HIS A 296 -23.83 0.12 3.78
C HIS A 296 -24.94 1.10 4.23
N GLN A 297 -25.21 2.16 3.49
CA GLN A 297 -26.33 3.10 3.72
C GLN A 297 -27.27 3.26 2.52
N GLN A 298 -26.93 2.70 1.36
CA GLN A 298 -27.76 2.74 0.16
C GLN A 298 -28.60 1.46 0.03
N LYS A 299 -29.66 1.52 -0.76
CA LYS A 299 -30.46 0.33 -1.08
C LYS A 299 -29.60 -0.65 -1.88
N PHE A 300 -29.44 -1.85 -1.35
CA PHE A 300 -28.70 -2.90 -2.04
C PHE A 300 -29.59 -3.60 -3.07
N ARG A 301 -29.09 -3.71 -4.29
CA ARG A 301 -29.75 -4.47 -5.38
C ARG A 301 -28.69 -5.36 -6.01
N TYR A 302 -28.92 -6.68 -5.97
CA TYR A 302 -27.96 -7.67 -6.49
C TYR A 302 -27.55 -7.42 -7.94
N ASN A 303 -28.48 -7.00 -8.79
CA ASN A 303 -28.25 -6.78 -10.23
C ASN A 303 -27.57 -5.44 -10.56
N GLU A 304 -27.37 -4.58 -9.58
CA GLU A 304 -26.74 -3.26 -9.74
C GLU A 304 -25.34 -3.20 -9.11
N VAL A 305 -24.86 -4.31 -8.56
CA VAL A 305 -23.48 -4.39 -8.06
C VAL A 305 -22.55 -4.47 -9.27
N GLU A 306 -21.97 -3.33 -9.60
CA GLU A 306 -20.95 -3.26 -10.64
C GLU A 306 -19.68 -3.98 -10.14
N VAL A 307 -19.49 -5.21 -10.58
CA VAL A 307 -18.22 -5.90 -10.50
C VAL A 307 -17.64 -5.88 -11.91
N SER A 308 -16.45 -5.36 -12.05
CA SER A 308 -15.80 -5.21 -13.35
C SER A 308 -15.68 -6.56 -14.05
N GLU A 309 -16.30 -6.73 -15.23
CA GLU A 309 -16.27 -7.98 -16.03
C GLU A 309 -14.85 -8.47 -16.34
N LYS A 310 -13.86 -7.58 -16.34
CA LYS A 310 -12.44 -7.91 -16.53
C LYS A 310 -11.87 -8.78 -15.42
N LEU A 311 -12.52 -8.84 -14.27
CA LEU A 311 -12.07 -9.51 -13.06
C LEU A 311 -12.50 -10.98 -12.98
N SER A 312 -13.46 -11.41 -13.79
CA SER A 312 -13.94 -12.81 -13.83
C SER A 312 -12.91 -13.82 -14.31
N ARG A 313 -11.73 -13.36 -14.79
CA ARG A 313 -10.67 -14.21 -15.32
C ARG A 313 -9.52 -14.51 -14.35
N ASP A 314 -9.52 -13.93 -13.15
CA ASP A 314 -8.51 -14.28 -12.15
C ASP A 314 -8.91 -15.62 -11.51
N SER A 315 -8.19 -16.69 -11.86
CA SER A 315 -8.48 -18.09 -11.50
C SER A 315 -8.45 -18.40 -9.98
N ARG A 316 -8.18 -17.42 -9.14
CA ARG A 316 -8.21 -17.50 -7.67
C ARG A 316 -9.49 -16.97 -7.06
N LEU A 317 -10.41 -16.49 -7.86
CA LEU A 317 -11.61 -15.83 -7.40
C LEU A 317 -12.86 -16.51 -7.91
N VAL A 318 -13.81 -16.59 -7.05
CA VAL A 318 -15.17 -17.06 -7.17
C VAL A 318 -15.87 -16.35 -8.33
N SER A 319 -16.92 -16.93 -8.90
CA SER A 319 -17.69 -16.36 -10.01
C SER A 319 -18.26 -14.97 -9.66
N THR A 320 -18.63 -14.15 -10.65
CA THR A 320 -19.29 -12.85 -10.43
C THR A 320 -20.53 -12.93 -9.58
N GLU A 321 -21.28 -14.03 -9.66
CA GLU A 321 -22.46 -14.30 -8.81
C GLU A 321 -22.03 -14.45 -7.34
N ASP A 322 -20.95 -15.16 -7.08
CA ASP A 322 -20.47 -15.39 -5.72
C ASP A 322 -19.92 -14.09 -5.08
N LEU A 323 -19.26 -13.21 -5.87
CA LEU A 323 -18.81 -11.90 -5.40
C LEU A 323 -19.95 -11.01 -4.96
N SER A 324 -21.05 -10.97 -5.70
CA SER A 324 -22.25 -10.21 -5.32
C SER A 324 -22.85 -10.71 -4.01
N ILE A 325 -22.82 -12.02 -3.79
CA ILE A 325 -23.28 -12.64 -2.52
C ILE A 325 -22.31 -12.26 -1.37
N VAL A 326 -21.00 -12.32 -1.59
CA VAL A 326 -20.01 -11.89 -0.59
C VAL A 326 -20.23 -10.42 -0.21
N ILE A 327 -20.37 -9.53 -1.20
CA ILE A 327 -20.63 -8.10 -0.98
C ILE A 327 -21.93 -7.91 -0.19
N ALA A 328 -23.02 -8.63 -0.56
CA ALA A 328 -24.30 -8.54 0.13
C ALA A 328 -24.20 -8.94 1.60
N LYS A 329 -23.55 -10.08 1.91
CA LYS A 329 -23.35 -10.58 3.26
C LYS A 329 -22.52 -9.59 4.10
N LEU A 330 -21.40 -9.12 3.59
CA LEU A 330 -20.54 -8.14 4.28
C LEU A 330 -21.27 -6.79 4.48
N THR A 331 -22.03 -6.34 3.48
CA THR A 331 -22.86 -5.14 3.57
C THR A 331 -23.91 -5.26 4.67
N ALA A 332 -24.61 -6.38 4.76
CA ALA A 332 -25.63 -6.61 5.80
C ALA A 332 -25.01 -6.55 7.20
N ILE A 333 -23.84 -7.18 7.39
CA ILE A 333 -23.11 -7.15 8.66
C ILE A 333 -22.68 -5.73 9.01
N LEU A 334 -22.10 -4.99 8.05
CA LEU A 334 -21.65 -3.61 8.29
C LEU A 334 -22.82 -2.67 8.60
N ARG A 335 -23.97 -2.83 7.93
CA ARG A 335 -25.21 -2.08 8.24
C ARG A 335 -25.65 -2.28 9.67
N LEU A 336 -25.68 -3.53 10.12
CA LEU A 336 -26.06 -3.87 11.48
C LEU A 336 -25.10 -3.23 12.47
N ALA A 337 -23.79 -3.43 12.28
CA ALA A 337 -22.76 -2.89 13.15
C ALA A 337 -22.79 -1.35 13.23
N ASN A 338 -22.95 -0.67 12.11
CA ASN A 338 -23.08 0.80 12.07
C ASN A 338 -24.35 1.27 12.79
N SER A 339 -25.45 0.51 12.68
CA SER A 339 -26.71 0.82 13.39
C SER A 339 -26.58 0.63 14.89
N MET A 340 -25.76 -0.33 15.35
CA MET A 340 -25.48 -0.56 16.77
C MET A 340 -24.77 0.61 17.46
N ASP A 341 -24.03 1.42 16.71
CA ASP A 341 -23.37 2.63 17.24
C ASP A 341 -23.84 3.93 16.55
N ARG A 342 -25.11 3.98 16.12
CA ARG A 342 -25.68 5.13 15.43
C ARG A 342 -25.57 6.44 16.21
N GLY A 343 -25.63 6.38 17.53
CA GLY A 343 -25.50 7.54 18.40
C GLY A 343 -24.06 7.91 18.73
N HIS A 344 -23.07 7.20 18.20
CA HIS A 344 -21.63 7.37 18.45
C HIS A 344 -21.24 7.33 19.95
N ALA A 345 -22.03 6.61 20.74
CA ALA A 345 -21.90 6.58 22.21
C ALA A 345 -21.33 5.25 22.75
N GLY A 346 -21.07 4.28 21.89
CA GLY A 346 -20.53 2.98 22.27
C GLY A 346 -21.43 2.13 23.18
N LYS A 347 -22.73 2.40 23.25
CA LYS A 347 -23.67 1.76 24.19
C LYS A 347 -23.77 0.23 24.03
N LEU A 348 -23.49 -0.28 22.84
CA LEU A 348 -23.56 -1.72 22.54
C LEU A 348 -22.18 -2.39 22.48
N LYS A 349 -21.15 -1.74 22.99
CA LYS A 349 -19.77 -2.27 22.95
C LYS A 349 -19.64 -3.62 23.67
N ASP A 350 -20.28 -3.77 24.82
CA ASP A 350 -20.22 -4.96 25.66
C ASP A 350 -21.39 -5.92 25.43
N CYS A 351 -22.14 -5.77 24.31
CA CYS A 351 -23.23 -6.66 23.99
C CYS A 351 -22.75 -8.10 23.70
N ARG A 352 -23.55 -9.06 24.09
CA ARG A 352 -23.41 -10.47 23.71
C ARG A 352 -24.29 -10.76 22.51
N LEU A 353 -23.73 -11.44 21.53
CA LEU A 353 -24.44 -11.86 20.33
C LEU A 353 -24.60 -13.38 20.34
N ASN A 354 -25.81 -13.86 20.13
CA ASN A 354 -26.11 -15.26 20.00
C ASN A 354 -26.98 -15.50 18.78
N ALA A 355 -26.57 -16.42 17.91
CA ALA A 355 -27.29 -16.74 16.68
C ALA A 355 -27.83 -18.17 16.77
N ASN A 356 -29.15 -18.32 16.85
CA ASN A 356 -29.85 -19.59 16.86
C ASN A 356 -31.12 -19.50 16.01
N ASP A 357 -31.45 -20.60 15.34
CA ASP A 357 -32.73 -20.80 14.61
C ASP A 357 -33.14 -19.64 13.69
N GLY A 358 -32.16 -19.07 12.95
CA GLY A 358 -32.40 -17.96 12.04
C GLY A 358 -32.61 -16.60 12.71
N GLN A 359 -32.41 -16.50 14.02
CA GLN A 359 -32.48 -15.26 14.78
C GLN A 359 -31.12 -14.87 15.35
N LEU A 360 -30.82 -13.58 15.31
CA LEU A 360 -29.66 -12.98 15.98
C LEU A 360 -30.13 -12.24 17.23
N LEU A 361 -29.85 -12.79 18.40
CA LEU A 361 -30.16 -12.17 19.68
C LEU A 361 -29.02 -11.25 20.11
N ILE A 362 -29.34 -9.98 20.35
CA ILE A 362 -28.42 -8.98 20.88
C ILE A 362 -28.78 -8.69 22.32
N GLN A 363 -27.95 -9.14 23.26
CA GLN A 363 -28.14 -8.90 24.67
C GLN A 363 -27.22 -7.77 25.14
N THR A 364 -27.78 -6.75 25.72
CA THR A 364 -27.05 -5.62 26.29
C THR A 364 -27.21 -5.66 27.81
N ALA A 365 -26.15 -5.30 28.54
CA ALA A 365 -26.28 -4.94 29.93
C ALA A 365 -26.99 -3.56 29.96
N CYS A 366 -28.32 -3.56 30.19
CA CYS A 366 -29.03 -2.30 30.44
C CYS A 366 -28.54 -1.72 31.77
N SER A 367 -27.98 -0.53 31.72
CA SER A 367 -27.95 0.42 32.84
C SER A 367 -28.90 1.55 32.53
#